data_66d49cf69dea2073c0331675b32a8e9c
#
_entry.id   66d49cf69dea2073c0331675b32a8e9c
#
_cell.length_a   1.000
_cell.length_b   1.000
_cell.length_c   1.000
_cell.angle_alpha   90.00
_cell.angle_beta   90.00
_cell.angle_gamma   90.00
#
_symmetry.space_group_name_H-M   'P 1'
#
loop_
_entity.id
_entity.type
_entity.pdbx_description
1 polymer ?
#
loop_
_entity_poly.entity_id
_entity_poly.type
_entity_poly.pdbx_seq_one_letter_code
_entity_poly.pdbx_strand_id
1 'polypeptide(L)'
;MAPTDGVLIVGELVVDYTLARQGTICKLRLGGVAHAARGLWAAGLDYSVAAVCPRYLIDEAERYLKECGCKEFIWLGDVVGAPNVILIRDTTEVAHQGYEDLMRDTKVVKFRAPLPQLDAYQKVVIFPGRFDINELTSAFSPDARFSFDIAYDLDDLSALEAYSGRAQALIISTSSSLFERLGKDDVGGLIAAVKKLSPDVFLLKENRGGSRLFDLRDGGVEEIPATLGITVNSVGVGDVYSAVMVGLAHKGWIEAAWRGCQAATVYSQSTFPDDIQRDVQRGFLLSLDALQSLGGTVLPWHDRPRYSIYLAGPDLSYVEKPELDRAADSLKYHNFKVRRPIQENGELKRPASEADLRRTYYMDCQLLNECDAVFAVPLDRDPGTLVEIGMAIEMGKPVITYDPRQENKNTMVVVGSSVYSADLDVCLNGTFDALAKLRAESQ
;
A
#
# COMPACT_ATOMS: atom_id res chain seq x y z
N MET A 1 18.73 7.70 -32.83
CA MET A 1 18.81 8.79 -31.84
C MET A 1 19.87 8.41 -30.81
N ALA A 2 20.53 9.37 -30.16
CA ALA A 2 21.41 9.01 -29.00
C ALA A 2 20.55 8.46 -27.85
N PRO A 3 21.06 7.46 -27.11
CA PRO A 3 20.33 6.94 -25.96
C PRO A 3 20.04 8.05 -24.94
N THR A 4 18.85 8.06 -24.36
CA THR A 4 18.49 8.97 -23.27
C THR A 4 18.81 8.34 -21.93
N ASP A 5 19.48 9.07 -21.04
CA ASP A 5 19.80 8.59 -19.68
C ASP A 5 18.58 8.55 -18.75
N GLY A 6 17.45 9.11 -19.19
CA GLY A 6 16.21 9.20 -18.41
C GLY A 6 15.42 7.89 -18.36
N VAL A 7 14.48 7.84 -17.44
CA VAL A 7 13.52 6.73 -17.31
C VAL A 7 12.33 6.96 -18.24
N LEU A 8 11.93 5.94 -19.00
CA LEU A 8 10.64 5.95 -19.68
C LEU A 8 9.60 5.27 -18.78
N ILE A 9 8.56 6.00 -18.41
CA ILE A 9 7.37 5.46 -17.74
C ILE A 9 6.38 5.03 -18.79
N VAL A 10 5.89 3.79 -18.71
CA VAL A 10 4.88 3.25 -19.64
C VAL A 10 3.67 2.78 -18.87
N GLY A 11 2.46 3.16 -19.30
CA GLY A 11 1.22 2.69 -18.69
C GLY A 11 0.00 3.51 -19.09
N GLU A 12 -0.98 3.56 -18.22
CA GLU A 12 -2.24 4.25 -18.45
C GLU A 12 -2.31 5.55 -17.66
N LEU A 13 -2.75 6.63 -18.31
CA LEU A 13 -3.17 7.87 -17.66
C LEU A 13 -4.68 7.82 -17.43
N VAL A 14 -5.09 8.00 -16.20
CA VAL A 14 -6.48 7.99 -15.75
C VAL A 14 -6.84 9.28 -15.04
N VAL A 15 -8.11 9.46 -14.75
CA VAL A 15 -8.60 10.50 -13.83
C VAL A 15 -8.95 9.84 -12.51
N ASP A 16 -8.24 10.21 -11.44
CA ASP A 16 -8.61 9.86 -10.08
C ASP A 16 -9.73 10.78 -9.60
N TYR A 17 -10.86 10.22 -9.24
CA TYR A 17 -11.97 10.92 -8.62
C TYR A 17 -12.17 10.45 -7.18
N THR A 18 -11.65 11.24 -6.25
CA THR A 18 -11.83 10.98 -4.81
C THR A 18 -13.21 11.47 -4.37
N LEU A 19 -14.01 10.55 -3.82
CA LEU A 19 -15.33 10.86 -3.31
C LEU A 19 -15.25 11.72 -2.04
N ALA A 20 -16.20 12.64 -1.89
CA ALA A 20 -16.34 13.41 -0.67
C ALA A 20 -16.67 12.50 0.53
N ARG A 21 -16.02 12.77 1.65
CA ARG A 21 -16.37 12.23 2.96
C ARG A 21 -16.81 13.36 3.87
N GLN A 22 -17.33 13.03 5.06
CA GLN A 22 -17.71 14.03 6.04
C GLN A 22 -16.56 15.01 6.31
N GLY A 23 -16.79 16.29 6.04
CA GLY A 23 -15.78 17.35 6.19
C GLY A 23 -14.80 17.53 5.02
N THR A 24 -14.93 16.76 3.92
CA THR A 24 -14.08 16.90 2.72
C THR A 24 -14.89 17.16 1.47
N ILE A 25 -14.21 17.60 0.41
CA ILE A 25 -14.80 17.79 -0.92
C ILE A 25 -14.30 16.73 -1.89
N CYS A 26 -15.07 16.48 -2.97
CA CYS A 26 -14.58 15.68 -4.08
C CYS A 26 -13.31 16.30 -4.69
N LYS A 27 -12.40 15.46 -5.10
CA LYS A 27 -11.16 15.89 -5.77
C LYS A 27 -10.96 15.14 -7.07
N LEU A 28 -10.52 15.87 -8.09
CA LEU A 28 -10.10 15.33 -9.38
C LEU A 28 -8.61 15.59 -9.56
N ARG A 29 -7.88 14.59 -10.05
CA ARG A 29 -6.48 14.75 -10.45
C ARG A 29 -6.12 13.73 -11.52
N LEU A 30 -5.04 13.97 -12.25
CA LEU A 30 -4.45 12.95 -13.10
C LEU A 30 -3.83 11.84 -12.21
N GLY A 31 -4.15 10.62 -12.54
CA GLY A 31 -3.73 9.39 -11.87
C GLY A 31 -3.01 8.43 -12.81
N GLY A 32 -2.94 7.16 -12.43
CA GLY A 32 -2.14 6.17 -13.13
C GLY A 32 -0.67 6.57 -13.16
N VAL A 33 -0.02 6.47 -14.32
CA VAL A 33 1.42 6.80 -14.45
C VAL A 33 1.78 8.25 -14.11
N ALA A 34 0.81 9.15 -13.95
CA ALA A 34 1.07 10.50 -13.46
C ALA A 34 1.59 10.51 -12.01
N HIS A 35 1.28 9.51 -11.19
CA HIS A 35 1.86 9.37 -9.86
C HIS A 35 3.35 9.04 -9.92
N ALA A 36 3.73 8.08 -10.77
CA ALA A 36 5.13 7.73 -11.04
C ALA A 36 5.92 8.95 -11.54
N ALA A 37 5.34 9.72 -12.47
CA ALA A 37 5.92 10.95 -13.01
C ALA A 37 6.19 11.99 -11.90
N ARG A 38 5.22 12.21 -11.00
CA ARG A 38 5.42 13.10 -9.84
C ARG A 38 6.56 12.64 -8.93
N GLY A 39 6.70 11.33 -8.72
CA GLY A 39 7.78 10.76 -7.92
C GLY A 39 9.15 11.05 -8.54
N LEU A 40 9.33 10.83 -9.83
CA LEU A 40 10.58 11.10 -10.52
C LEU A 40 10.89 12.61 -10.57
N TRP A 41 9.89 13.45 -10.82
CA TRP A 41 10.02 14.89 -10.74
C TRP A 41 10.48 15.36 -9.35
N ALA A 42 9.83 14.86 -8.29
CA ALA A 42 10.19 15.22 -6.92
C ALA A 42 11.61 14.77 -6.57
N ALA A 43 12.03 13.63 -7.10
CA ALA A 43 13.39 13.10 -6.93
C ALA A 43 14.45 13.84 -7.78
N GLY A 44 14.04 14.75 -8.67
CA GLY A 44 14.94 15.47 -9.58
C GLY A 44 15.55 14.58 -10.67
N LEU A 45 14.84 13.54 -11.07
CA LEU A 45 15.29 12.57 -12.07
C LEU A 45 14.71 12.90 -13.45
N ASP A 46 15.50 12.71 -14.49
CA ASP A 46 15.05 12.89 -15.89
C ASP A 46 14.15 11.72 -16.29
N TYR A 47 13.01 12.04 -16.91
CA TYR A 47 12.06 11.05 -17.37
C TYR A 47 11.22 11.52 -18.56
N SER A 48 10.64 10.55 -19.26
CA SER A 48 9.60 10.70 -20.27
C SER A 48 8.43 9.76 -19.96
N VAL A 49 7.26 10.05 -20.53
CA VAL A 49 6.05 9.25 -20.32
C VAL A 49 5.51 8.78 -21.66
N ALA A 50 5.33 7.48 -21.84
CA ALA A 50 4.61 6.88 -22.94
C ALA A 50 3.32 6.26 -22.42
N ALA A 51 2.15 6.83 -22.74
CA ALA A 51 0.92 6.40 -22.10
C ALA A 51 -0.24 6.23 -23.09
N VAL A 52 -1.14 5.29 -22.73
CA VAL A 52 -2.48 5.23 -23.30
C VAL A 52 -3.41 6.10 -22.47
N CYS A 53 -4.25 6.88 -23.11
CA CYS A 53 -5.31 7.65 -22.47
C CYS A 53 -6.38 8.06 -23.50
N PRO A 54 -7.59 8.38 -23.07
CA PRO A 54 -8.59 8.96 -23.97
C PRO A 54 -8.11 10.26 -24.62
N ARG A 55 -8.52 10.50 -25.84
CA ARG A 55 -8.12 11.71 -26.59
C ARG A 55 -8.41 13.00 -25.86
N TYR A 56 -9.49 13.05 -25.08
CA TYR A 56 -9.86 14.26 -24.33
C TYR A 56 -8.89 14.61 -23.18
N LEU A 57 -8.00 13.66 -22.78
CA LEU A 57 -6.99 13.88 -21.73
C LEU A 57 -5.62 14.29 -22.29
N ILE A 58 -5.37 14.19 -23.59
CA ILE A 58 -4.02 14.39 -24.18
C ILE A 58 -3.46 15.76 -23.83
N ASP A 59 -4.19 16.83 -24.11
CA ASP A 59 -3.71 18.21 -23.92
C ASP A 59 -3.48 18.51 -22.42
N GLU A 60 -4.36 18.03 -21.57
CA GLU A 60 -4.23 18.18 -20.12
C GLU A 60 -3.05 17.39 -19.56
N ALA A 61 -2.87 16.16 -20.04
CA ALA A 61 -1.76 15.30 -19.67
C ALA A 61 -0.42 15.89 -20.09
N GLU A 62 -0.30 16.36 -21.34
CA GLU A 62 0.91 16.99 -21.85
C GLU A 62 1.28 18.24 -21.05
N ARG A 63 0.31 19.13 -20.82
CA ARG A 63 0.51 20.34 -20.02
C ARG A 63 0.99 20.00 -18.61
N TYR A 64 0.26 19.11 -17.91
CA TYR A 64 0.58 18.73 -16.55
C TYR A 64 1.95 18.04 -16.41
N LEU A 65 2.23 17.07 -17.29
CA LEU A 65 3.52 16.37 -17.28
C LEU A 65 4.69 17.30 -17.57
N LYS A 66 4.50 18.27 -18.47
CA LYS A 66 5.51 19.30 -18.75
C LYS A 66 5.78 20.18 -17.52
N GLU A 67 4.76 20.58 -16.79
CA GLU A 67 4.90 21.31 -15.52
C GLU A 67 5.67 20.49 -14.47
N CYS A 68 5.52 19.17 -14.49
CA CYS A 68 6.30 18.23 -13.66
C CYS A 68 7.65 17.85 -14.28
N GLY A 69 8.18 18.58 -15.24
CA GLY A 69 9.52 18.36 -15.80
C GLY A 69 9.68 17.17 -16.74
N CYS A 70 8.59 16.56 -17.21
CA CYS A 70 8.62 15.50 -18.22
C CYS A 70 9.30 16.00 -19.51
N LYS A 71 10.27 15.24 -20.02
CA LYS A 71 11.01 15.62 -21.24
C LYS A 71 10.18 15.42 -22.49
N GLU A 72 9.41 14.34 -22.55
CA GLU A 72 8.57 13.99 -23.68
C GLU A 72 7.35 13.21 -23.21
N PHE A 73 6.17 13.60 -23.68
CA PHE A 73 4.95 12.82 -23.54
C PHE A 73 4.62 12.15 -24.88
N ILE A 74 4.57 10.83 -24.89
CA ILE A 74 4.31 10.00 -26.07
C ILE A 74 2.94 9.33 -25.91
N TRP A 75 1.95 9.79 -26.66
CA TRP A 75 0.65 9.16 -26.67
C TRP A 75 0.70 7.85 -27.47
N LEU A 76 0.54 6.71 -26.79
CA LEU A 76 0.61 5.37 -27.36
C LEU A 76 -0.70 4.95 -28.02
N GLY A 77 -1.84 5.41 -27.51
CA GLY A 77 -3.13 4.96 -28.01
C GLY A 77 -4.32 5.52 -27.26
N ASP A 78 -5.49 5.27 -27.81
CA ASP A 78 -6.78 5.76 -27.32
C ASP A 78 -7.42 4.75 -26.36
N VAL A 79 -8.13 5.26 -25.36
CA VAL A 79 -8.99 4.47 -24.47
C VAL A 79 -10.44 4.83 -24.80
N VAL A 80 -11.21 3.87 -25.26
CA VAL A 80 -12.59 4.06 -25.70
C VAL A 80 -13.55 3.15 -24.94
N GLY A 81 -14.82 3.48 -24.97
CA GLY A 81 -15.88 2.69 -24.32
C GLY A 81 -16.07 2.96 -22.83
N ALA A 82 -15.12 3.67 -22.19
CA ALA A 82 -15.18 4.07 -20.79
C ALA A 82 -14.62 5.48 -20.59
N PRO A 83 -15.04 6.20 -19.52
CA PRO A 83 -14.54 7.55 -19.24
C PRO A 83 -13.10 7.59 -18.72
N ASN A 84 -12.49 6.44 -18.44
CA ASN A 84 -11.15 6.32 -17.88
C ASN A 84 -10.97 7.05 -16.53
N VAL A 85 -11.95 6.85 -15.65
CA VAL A 85 -12.04 7.46 -14.32
C VAL A 85 -12.02 6.36 -13.27
N ILE A 86 -11.14 6.52 -12.30
CA ILE A 86 -11.06 5.65 -11.12
C ILE A 86 -11.74 6.38 -9.95
N LEU A 87 -12.83 5.81 -9.44
CA LEU A 87 -13.43 6.26 -8.19
C LEU A 87 -12.60 5.76 -7.01
N ILE A 88 -12.38 6.64 -6.04
CA ILE A 88 -11.60 6.34 -4.84
C ILE A 88 -12.44 6.68 -3.63
N ARG A 89 -12.73 5.67 -2.82
CA ARG A 89 -13.54 5.83 -1.60
C ARG A 89 -12.69 6.09 -0.37
N ASP A 90 -11.49 5.51 -0.30
CA ASP A 90 -10.59 5.66 0.84
C ASP A 90 -9.19 6.08 0.41
N THR A 91 -8.78 7.28 0.81
CA THR A 91 -7.44 7.83 0.53
C THR A 91 -6.41 7.50 1.60
N THR A 92 -6.80 6.86 2.70
CA THR A 92 -5.91 6.52 3.82
C THR A 92 -5.55 5.03 3.87
N GLU A 93 -6.25 4.19 3.08
CA GLU A 93 -6.03 2.74 3.02
C GLU A 93 -6.08 2.07 4.41
N VAL A 94 -7.08 2.46 5.20
CA VAL A 94 -7.34 1.75 6.47
C VAL A 94 -7.87 0.34 6.23
N ALA A 95 -8.54 0.13 5.09
CA ALA A 95 -8.98 -1.16 4.55
C ALA A 95 -8.85 -1.11 3.02
N HIS A 96 -9.59 -1.92 2.30
CA HIS A 96 -9.64 -1.83 0.83
C HIS A 96 -10.02 -0.41 0.40
N GLN A 97 -9.21 0.20 -0.46
CA GLN A 97 -9.37 1.60 -0.88
C GLN A 97 -10.67 1.86 -1.66
N GLY A 98 -11.37 0.78 -2.06
CA GLY A 98 -12.63 0.88 -2.81
C GLY A 98 -12.43 1.53 -4.17
N TYR A 99 -11.33 1.19 -4.87
CA TYR A 99 -11.12 1.58 -6.25
C TYR A 99 -12.18 0.96 -7.14
N GLU A 100 -12.77 1.79 -7.98
CA GLU A 100 -13.74 1.37 -8.97
C GLU A 100 -13.40 2.04 -10.31
N ASP A 101 -12.90 1.26 -11.26
CA ASP A 101 -12.68 1.70 -12.63
C ASP A 101 -14.06 1.77 -13.34
N LEU A 102 -14.52 2.99 -13.59
CA LEU A 102 -15.84 3.21 -14.16
C LEU A 102 -15.97 2.61 -15.54
N MET A 103 -17.01 1.78 -15.72
CA MET A 103 -17.31 1.10 -16.98
C MET A 103 -16.14 0.21 -17.45
N ARG A 104 -15.39 -0.39 -16.51
CA ARG A 104 -14.21 -1.23 -16.79
C ARG A 104 -14.49 -2.29 -17.85
N ASP A 105 -15.66 -2.93 -17.84
CA ASP A 105 -16.00 -4.04 -18.75
C ASP A 105 -16.16 -3.57 -20.19
N THR A 106 -16.47 -2.32 -20.44
CA THR A 106 -16.62 -1.73 -21.78
C THR A 106 -15.36 -1.03 -22.26
N LYS A 107 -14.34 -0.91 -21.42
CA LYS A 107 -13.08 -0.23 -21.69
C LYS A 107 -12.24 -1.00 -22.70
N VAL A 108 -11.84 -0.35 -23.77
CA VAL A 108 -10.97 -0.91 -24.81
C VAL A 108 -9.82 0.04 -25.08
N VAL A 109 -8.59 -0.47 -24.99
CA VAL A 109 -7.39 0.26 -25.43
C VAL A 109 -7.11 -0.05 -26.89
N LYS A 110 -6.86 1.00 -27.67
CA LYS A 110 -6.49 0.93 -29.09
C LYS A 110 -5.18 1.65 -29.34
N PHE A 111 -4.11 0.90 -29.52
CA PHE A 111 -2.83 1.47 -29.87
C PHE A 111 -2.88 2.23 -31.21
N ARG A 112 -2.00 3.22 -31.35
CA ARG A 112 -1.76 3.90 -32.63
C ARG A 112 -1.15 2.93 -33.64
N ALA A 113 -1.49 3.13 -34.90
CA ALA A 113 -0.88 2.43 -36.01
C ALA A 113 -0.26 3.44 -36.98
N PRO A 114 1.07 3.45 -37.20
CA PRO A 114 2.08 2.64 -36.51
C PRO A 114 2.30 3.08 -35.05
N LEU A 115 2.79 2.15 -34.20
CA LEU A 115 3.25 2.48 -32.86
C LEU A 115 4.45 3.45 -32.94
N PRO A 116 4.55 4.42 -31.99
CA PRO A 116 5.73 5.25 -31.87
C PRO A 116 6.98 4.39 -31.56
N GLN A 117 8.12 4.77 -32.15
CA GLN A 117 9.39 4.11 -31.83
C GLN A 117 9.91 4.59 -30.47
N LEU A 118 10.31 3.65 -29.61
CA LEU A 118 10.79 3.88 -28.25
C LEU A 118 12.24 3.39 -28.07
N ASP A 119 12.94 3.15 -29.16
CA ASP A 119 14.30 2.58 -29.21
C ASP A 119 15.38 3.49 -28.61
N ALA A 120 15.09 4.79 -28.41
CA ALA A 120 15.97 5.70 -27.70
C ALA A 120 16.03 5.45 -26.17
N TYR A 121 15.06 4.72 -25.62
CA TYR A 121 14.93 4.52 -24.18
C TYR A 121 15.46 3.14 -23.76
N GLN A 122 16.48 3.15 -22.89
CA GLN A 122 17.11 1.93 -22.39
C GLN A 122 16.61 1.51 -21.00
N LYS A 123 16.10 2.44 -20.22
CA LYS A 123 15.56 2.19 -18.88
C LYS A 123 14.05 2.44 -18.87
N VAL A 124 13.28 1.38 -18.74
CA VAL A 124 11.82 1.44 -18.88
C VAL A 124 11.15 0.88 -17.62
N VAL A 125 10.20 1.61 -17.08
CA VAL A 125 9.29 1.08 -16.06
C VAL A 125 7.88 0.99 -16.65
N ILE A 126 7.31 -0.20 -16.61
CA ILE A 126 5.97 -0.48 -17.14
C ILE A 126 5.02 -0.73 -15.97
N PHE A 127 3.92 -0.01 -15.99
CA PHE A 127 2.76 -0.24 -15.14
C PHE A 127 1.70 -0.92 -16.02
N PRO A 128 1.60 -2.26 -15.94
CA PRO A 128 0.63 -3.01 -16.74
C PRO A 128 -0.80 -2.55 -16.44
N GLY A 129 -1.56 -2.36 -17.49
CA GLY A 129 -2.96 -1.98 -17.47
C GLY A 129 -3.77 -2.90 -18.39
N ARG A 130 -4.96 -2.45 -18.81
CA ARG A 130 -5.82 -3.22 -19.73
C ARG A 130 -5.39 -3.12 -21.19
N PHE A 131 -4.10 -3.15 -21.46
CA PHE A 131 -3.52 -3.20 -22.80
C PHE A 131 -2.53 -4.35 -22.92
N ASP A 132 -2.40 -4.89 -24.12
CA ASP A 132 -1.42 -5.93 -24.36
C ASP A 132 -0.01 -5.36 -24.42
N ILE A 133 0.76 -5.60 -23.35
CA ILE A 133 2.14 -5.14 -23.24
C ILE A 133 3.06 -5.80 -24.28
N ASN A 134 2.70 -6.96 -24.82
CA ASN A 134 3.50 -7.65 -25.85
C ASN A 134 3.49 -6.90 -27.18
N GLU A 135 2.42 -6.15 -27.49
CA GLU A 135 2.38 -5.29 -28.68
C GLU A 135 3.47 -4.21 -28.64
N LEU A 136 3.91 -3.80 -27.44
CA LEU A 136 4.95 -2.78 -27.25
C LEU A 136 6.37 -3.30 -27.48
N THR A 137 6.58 -4.61 -27.46
CA THR A 137 7.91 -5.24 -27.48
C THR A 137 8.72 -4.80 -28.70
N SER A 138 8.06 -4.65 -29.86
CA SER A 138 8.68 -4.26 -31.13
C SER A 138 9.04 -2.77 -31.22
N ALA A 139 8.51 -1.93 -30.34
CA ALA A 139 8.80 -0.50 -30.32
C ALA A 139 10.13 -0.18 -29.62
N PHE A 140 10.70 -1.12 -28.88
CA PHE A 140 11.91 -0.92 -28.08
C PHE A 140 13.15 -1.52 -28.71
N SER A 141 14.31 -0.89 -28.43
CA SER A 141 15.61 -1.48 -28.74
C SER A 141 15.79 -2.83 -28.05
N PRO A 142 16.54 -3.80 -28.66
CA PRO A 142 16.93 -5.04 -28.01
C PRO A 142 17.69 -4.85 -26.69
N ASP A 143 18.39 -3.73 -26.52
CA ASP A 143 19.16 -3.39 -25.33
C ASP A 143 18.32 -2.77 -24.20
N ALA A 144 17.06 -2.45 -24.45
CA ALA A 144 16.18 -1.88 -23.44
C ALA A 144 15.94 -2.86 -22.28
N ARG A 145 15.99 -2.34 -21.05
CA ARG A 145 15.79 -3.06 -19.81
C ARG A 145 14.51 -2.61 -19.15
N PHE A 146 13.76 -3.57 -18.61
CA PHE A 146 12.41 -3.36 -18.12
C PHE A 146 12.27 -3.63 -16.64
N SER A 147 11.53 -2.77 -15.97
CA SER A 147 11.00 -3.01 -14.63
C SER A 147 9.49 -2.97 -14.69
N PHE A 148 8.82 -3.82 -13.92
CA PHE A 148 7.35 -3.92 -13.94
C PHE A 148 6.80 -3.70 -12.55
N ASP A 149 5.85 -2.77 -12.40
CA ASP A 149 5.04 -2.65 -11.18
C ASP A 149 3.66 -3.26 -11.45
N ILE A 150 3.42 -4.42 -10.87
CA ILE A 150 2.24 -5.24 -11.11
C ILE A 150 1.22 -4.99 -10.00
N ALA A 151 0.14 -4.29 -10.34
CA ALA A 151 -0.95 -3.99 -9.42
C ALA A 151 -2.19 -4.86 -9.66
N TYR A 152 -3.03 -4.52 -10.65
CA TYR A 152 -4.39 -5.09 -10.72
C TYR A 152 -4.72 -5.84 -12.02
N ASP A 153 -3.99 -5.60 -13.11
CA ASP A 153 -4.42 -6.02 -14.44
C ASP A 153 -3.68 -7.23 -15.01
N LEU A 154 -2.71 -7.76 -14.28
CA LEU A 154 -2.06 -9.02 -14.62
C LEU A 154 -2.49 -10.13 -13.66
N ASP A 155 -3.11 -11.14 -14.25
CA ASP A 155 -3.53 -12.34 -13.53
C ASP A 155 -2.40 -13.36 -13.36
N ASP A 156 -1.44 -13.38 -14.25
CA ASP A 156 -0.25 -14.23 -14.17
C ASP A 156 0.96 -13.55 -14.84
N LEU A 157 2.13 -14.14 -14.69
CA LEU A 157 3.37 -13.61 -15.25
C LEU A 157 3.63 -14.03 -16.70
N SER A 158 2.78 -14.83 -17.33
CA SER A 158 2.97 -15.30 -18.71
C SER A 158 2.97 -14.13 -19.71
N ALA A 159 2.20 -13.08 -19.42
CA ALA A 159 2.19 -11.85 -20.22
C ALA A 159 3.57 -11.16 -20.28
N LEU A 160 4.48 -11.48 -19.35
CA LEU A 160 5.82 -10.92 -19.29
C LEU A 160 6.89 -11.78 -19.93
N GLU A 161 6.56 -12.98 -20.45
CA GLU A 161 7.55 -13.92 -21.00
C GLU A 161 8.35 -13.35 -22.17
N ALA A 162 7.74 -12.48 -22.99
CA ALA A 162 8.43 -11.78 -24.08
C ALA A 162 9.55 -10.82 -23.60
N TYR A 163 9.56 -10.51 -22.32
CA TYR A 163 10.57 -9.64 -21.69
C TYR A 163 11.60 -10.44 -20.87
N SER A 164 11.51 -11.79 -20.87
CA SER A 164 12.46 -12.63 -20.13
C SER A 164 13.91 -12.35 -20.56
N GLY A 165 14.82 -12.30 -19.59
CA GLY A 165 16.22 -11.91 -19.80
C GLY A 165 16.47 -10.42 -20.03
N ARG A 166 15.41 -9.61 -20.17
CA ARG A 166 15.46 -8.13 -20.24
C ARG A 166 14.81 -7.47 -19.03
N ALA A 167 14.14 -8.25 -18.18
CA ALA A 167 13.56 -7.78 -16.91
C ALA A 167 14.70 -7.48 -15.91
N GLN A 168 14.64 -6.31 -15.23
CA GLN A 168 15.56 -5.93 -14.16
C GLN A 168 14.90 -6.02 -12.80
N ALA A 169 13.68 -5.49 -12.65
CA ALA A 169 12.95 -5.55 -11.40
C ALA A 169 11.50 -5.95 -11.64
N LEU A 170 11.00 -6.87 -10.83
CA LEU A 170 9.57 -7.07 -10.64
C LEU A 170 9.17 -6.49 -9.30
N ILE A 171 8.08 -5.73 -9.29
CA ILE A 171 7.55 -5.03 -8.13
C ILE A 171 6.10 -5.43 -7.98
N ILE A 172 5.74 -5.96 -6.81
CA ILE A 172 4.39 -6.47 -6.54
C ILE A 172 3.96 -5.95 -5.18
N SER A 173 2.67 -5.60 -5.05
CA SER A 173 2.07 -5.23 -3.76
C SER A 173 1.26 -6.39 -3.20
N THR A 174 1.18 -6.48 -1.87
CA THR A 174 0.27 -7.43 -1.20
C THR A 174 -1.21 -7.14 -1.47
N SER A 175 -1.55 -5.99 -2.03
CA SER A 175 -2.91 -5.67 -2.51
C SER A 175 -3.18 -6.11 -3.95
N SER A 176 -2.19 -6.67 -4.66
CA SER A 176 -2.38 -7.12 -6.05
C SER A 176 -3.09 -8.46 -6.16
N SER A 177 -3.86 -8.66 -7.25
CA SER A 177 -4.50 -9.94 -7.56
C SER A 177 -3.49 -11.08 -7.74
N LEU A 178 -2.31 -10.77 -8.26
CA LEU A 178 -1.23 -11.73 -8.43
C LEU A 178 -0.70 -12.23 -7.07
N PHE A 179 -0.50 -11.33 -6.10
CA PHE A 179 -0.10 -11.70 -4.76
C PHE A 179 -1.17 -12.55 -4.06
N GLU A 180 -2.43 -12.15 -4.14
CA GLU A 180 -3.56 -12.89 -3.55
C GLU A 180 -3.58 -14.35 -4.01
N ARG A 181 -3.18 -14.64 -5.26
CA ARG A 181 -3.19 -16.00 -5.81
C ARG A 181 -1.91 -16.78 -5.58
N LEU A 182 -0.74 -16.16 -5.65
CA LEU A 182 0.55 -16.85 -5.67
C LEU A 182 1.40 -16.64 -4.42
N GLY A 183 1.14 -15.58 -3.67
CA GLY A 183 2.01 -15.14 -2.57
C GLY A 183 1.32 -15.03 -1.21
N LYS A 184 -0.01 -15.10 -1.14
CA LYS A 184 -0.76 -14.84 0.10
C LYS A 184 -0.43 -15.81 1.22
N ASP A 185 -0.39 -17.10 0.92
CA ASP A 185 -0.12 -18.15 1.90
C ASP A 185 1.37 -18.40 2.09
N ASP A 186 2.15 -18.34 0.99
CA ASP A 186 3.60 -18.50 0.99
C ASP A 186 4.24 -17.68 -0.12
N VAL A 187 5.19 -16.83 0.27
CA VAL A 187 5.96 -16.01 -0.68
C VAL A 187 6.85 -16.82 -1.61
N GLY A 188 7.20 -18.05 -1.23
CA GLY A 188 8.06 -18.93 -2.02
C GLY A 188 7.48 -19.26 -3.39
N GLY A 189 6.17 -19.49 -3.47
CA GLY A 189 5.47 -19.72 -4.74
C GLY A 189 5.58 -18.52 -5.68
N LEU A 190 5.41 -17.30 -5.15
CA LEU A 190 5.54 -16.06 -5.91
C LEU A 190 6.99 -15.84 -6.38
N ILE A 191 7.98 -16.04 -5.50
CA ILE A 191 9.41 -15.93 -5.83
C ILE A 191 9.77 -16.93 -6.94
N ALA A 192 9.28 -18.16 -6.86
CA ALA A 192 9.53 -19.18 -7.89
C ALA A 192 8.95 -18.78 -9.25
N ALA A 193 7.77 -18.16 -9.27
CA ALA A 193 7.17 -17.64 -10.50
C ALA A 193 7.97 -16.46 -11.08
N VAL A 194 8.38 -15.51 -10.23
CA VAL A 194 9.18 -14.35 -10.61
C VAL A 194 10.55 -14.77 -11.19
N LYS A 195 11.21 -15.76 -10.60
CA LYS A 195 12.51 -16.27 -11.07
C LYS A 195 12.50 -16.79 -12.52
N LYS A 196 11.34 -17.24 -13.04
CA LYS A 196 11.23 -17.70 -14.44
C LYS A 196 11.51 -16.58 -15.45
N LEU A 197 11.28 -15.33 -15.08
CA LEU A 197 11.56 -14.16 -15.91
C LEU A 197 13.01 -13.65 -15.77
N SER A 198 13.77 -14.24 -14.86
CA SER A 198 15.18 -13.93 -14.58
C SER A 198 15.46 -12.45 -14.31
N PRO A 199 14.67 -11.72 -13.50
CA PRO A 199 15.01 -10.36 -13.13
C PRO A 199 16.17 -10.32 -12.14
N ASP A 200 16.82 -9.15 -12.01
CA ASP A 200 17.87 -8.95 -11.00
C ASP A 200 17.27 -8.99 -9.59
N VAL A 201 16.14 -8.32 -9.40
CA VAL A 201 15.49 -8.15 -8.09
C VAL A 201 13.97 -8.31 -8.16
N PHE A 202 13.41 -8.70 -7.01
CA PHE A 202 11.98 -8.69 -6.76
C PHE A 202 11.69 -7.84 -5.51
N LEU A 203 10.85 -6.81 -5.65
CA LEU A 203 10.35 -6.01 -4.54
C LEU A 203 8.92 -6.40 -4.20
N LEU A 204 8.69 -6.82 -2.96
CA LEU A 204 7.35 -7.02 -2.39
C LEU A 204 7.00 -5.83 -1.48
N LYS A 205 6.03 -5.02 -1.90
CA LYS A 205 5.48 -3.91 -1.11
C LYS A 205 4.40 -4.45 -0.16
N GLU A 206 4.59 -4.27 1.15
CA GLU A 206 3.74 -4.86 2.20
C GLU A 206 2.99 -3.80 3.02
N ASN A 207 2.60 -2.72 2.37
CA ASN A 207 1.86 -1.60 2.96
C ASN A 207 2.56 -1.05 4.22
N ARG A 208 1.82 -0.87 5.33
CA ARG A 208 2.34 -0.37 6.62
C ARG A 208 3.41 -1.24 7.26
N GLY A 209 3.56 -2.49 6.82
CA GLY A 209 4.59 -3.42 7.31
C GLY A 209 5.93 -3.28 6.61
N GLY A 210 6.11 -2.29 5.75
CA GLY A 210 7.34 -2.05 5.00
C GLY A 210 7.37 -2.74 3.64
N SER A 211 8.53 -3.14 3.21
CA SER A 211 8.74 -3.91 1.97
C SER A 211 9.96 -4.81 2.09
N ARG A 212 10.01 -5.85 1.26
CA ARG A 212 11.16 -6.74 1.15
C ARG A 212 11.70 -6.74 -0.26
N LEU A 213 12.99 -6.46 -0.39
CA LEU A 213 13.73 -6.55 -1.64
C LEU A 213 14.50 -7.87 -1.66
N PHE A 214 14.18 -8.74 -2.58
CA PHE A 214 14.86 -10.01 -2.80
C PHE A 214 15.86 -9.83 -3.94
N ASP A 215 17.16 -9.99 -3.66
CA ASP A 215 18.18 -10.14 -4.71
C ASP A 215 18.09 -11.57 -5.25
N LEU A 216 17.70 -11.71 -6.51
CA LEU A 216 17.46 -13.02 -7.11
C LEU A 216 18.72 -13.64 -7.67
N ARG A 217 19.83 -12.89 -7.73
CA ARG A 217 21.15 -13.36 -8.15
C ARG A 217 21.92 -13.98 -6.99
N ASP A 218 21.91 -13.28 -5.84
CA ASP A 218 22.72 -13.65 -4.66
C ASP A 218 21.89 -14.31 -3.56
N GLY A 219 20.53 -14.21 -3.66
CA GLY A 219 19.61 -14.81 -2.69
C GLY A 219 19.44 -13.98 -1.40
N GLY A 220 19.97 -12.77 -1.33
CA GLY A 220 19.82 -11.86 -0.19
C GLY A 220 18.42 -11.28 -0.11
N VAL A 221 18.01 -10.92 1.11
CA VAL A 221 16.74 -10.22 1.38
C VAL A 221 17.04 -8.99 2.23
N GLU A 222 16.62 -7.82 1.76
CA GLU A 222 16.66 -6.56 2.51
C GLU A 222 15.26 -6.21 2.98
N GLU A 223 15.05 -6.07 4.30
CA GLU A 223 13.83 -5.55 4.88
C GLU A 223 13.91 -4.03 4.95
N ILE A 224 12.99 -3.34 4.26
CA ILE A 224 12.94 -1.88 4.21
C ILE A 224 11.73 -1.44 5.04
N PRO A 225 11.95 -0.76 6.18
CA PRO A 225 10.88 -0.38 7.08
C PRO A 225 9.94 0.67 6.47
N ALA A 226 8.67 0.61 6.84
CA ALA A 226 7.75 1.72 6.60
C ALA A 226 7.96 2.81 7.66
N THR A 227 8.00 4.06 7.23
CA THR A 227 7.92 5.21 8.14
C THR A 227 6.44 5.59 8.27
N LEU A 228 5.82 5.15 9.36
CA LEU A 228 4.40 5.40 9.61
C LEU A 228 4.19 6.81 10.15
N GLY A 229 3.17 7.48 9.62
CA GLY A 229 2.76 8.83 9.99
C GLY A 229 1.33 9.10 9.53
N ILE A 230 0.87 10.33 9.66
CA ILE A 230 -0.46 10.72 9.20
C ILE A 230 -0.52 10.59 7.68
N THR A 231 -1.41 9.75 7.18
CA THR A 231 -1.64 9.57 5.75
C THR A 231 -2.63 10.62 5.25
N VAL A 232 -2.15 11.52 4.39
CA VAL A 232 -3.01 12.49 3.68
C VAL A 232 -3.63 11.84 2.45
N ASN A 233 -2.82 11.06 1.72
CA ASN A 233 -3.27 10.36 0.53
C ASN A 233 -2.35 9.18 0.17
N SER A 234 -2.87 7.96 0.24
CA SER A 234 -2.15 6.74 -0.12
C SER A 234 -2.19 6.40 -1.62
N VAL A 235 -3.02 7.10 -2.41
CA VAL A 235 -3.22 6.80 -3.84
C VAL A 235 -1.98 7.15 -4.64
N GLY A 236 -1.41 6.19 -5.35
CA GLY A 236 -0.20 6.36 -6.16
C GLY A 236 1.12 6.30 -5.38
N VAL A 237 1.07 6.06 -4.06
CA VAL A 237 2.28 5.92 -3.22
C VAL A 237 3.16 4.76 -3.71
N GLY A 238 2.54 3.64 -4.08
CA GLY A 238 3.24 2.49 -4.67
C GLY A 238 3.92 2.83 -6.00
N ASP A 239 3.28 3.64 -6.85
CA ASP A 239 3.81 4.04 -8.16
C ASP A 239 5.03 4.96 -8.00
N VAL A 240 4.97 5.89 -7.04
CA VAL A 240 6.11 6.74 -6.66
C VAL A 240 7.28 5.89 -6.19
N TYR A 241 7.03 4.94 -5.29
CA TYR A 241 8.06 4.02 -4.80
C TYR A 241 8.80 3.34 -5.95
N SER A 242 8.04 2.70 -6.82
CA SER A 242 8.57 1.89 -7.93
C SER A 242 9.33 2.74 -8.94
N ALA A 243 8.78 3.88 -9.33
CA ALA A 243 9.41 4.76 -10.30
C ALA A 243 10.73 5.34 -9.77
N VAL A 244 10.76 5.83 -8.53
CA VAL A 244 11.97 6.39 -7.92
C VAL A 244 13.03 5.31 -7.72
N MET A 245 12.66 4.12 -7.26
CA MET A 245 13.56 2.98 -7.15
C MET A 245 14.21 2.64 -8.50
N VAL A 246 13.40 2.49 -9.56
CA VAL A 246 13.92 2.21 -10.91
C VAL A 246 14.81 3.37 -11.41
N GLY A 247 14.42 4.61 -11.17
CA GLY A 247 15.21 5.78 -11.55
C GLY A 247 16.60 5.79 -10.92
N LEU A 248 16.72 5.32 -9.69
CA LEU A 248 17.95 5.27 -8.90
C LEU A 248 18.70 3.93 -8.97
N ALA A 249 18.28 2.97 -9.78
CA ALA A 249 18.88 1.64 -9.88
C ALA A 249 20.40 1.65 -10.13
N HIS A 250 20.93 2.71 -10.78
CA HIS A 250 22.36 2.91 -10.98
C HIS A 250 23.17 3.08 -9.69
N LYS A 251 22.52 3.39 -8.55
CA LYS A 251 23.14 3.45 -7.21
C LYS A 251 23.20 2.09 -6.49
N GLY A 252 22.65 1.05 -7.12
CA GLY A 252 22.42 -0.26 -6.51
C GLY A 252 20.97 -0.39 -6.02
N TRP A 253 20.44 -1.61 -6.12
CA TRP A 253 19.02 -1.85 -5.84
C TRP A 253 18.63 -1.61 -4.37
N ILE A 254 19.53 -1.87 -3.42
CA ILE A 254 19.25 -1.61 -2.00
C ILE A 254 19.07 -0.11 -1.76
N GLU A 255 20.06 0.73 -2.13
CA GLU A 255 19.94 2.18 -1.95
C GLU A 255 18.73 2.72 -2.72
N ALA A 256 18.49 2.25 -3.93
CA ALA A 256 17.37 2.66 -4.76
C ALA A 256 16.03 2.36 -4.09
N ALA A 257 15.87 1.19 -3.50
CA ALA A 257 14.64 0.80 -2.80
C ALA A 257 14.42 1.63 -1.52
N TRP A 258 15.45 1.87 -0.72
CA TRP A 258 15.36 2.74 0.46
C TRP A 258 14.93 4.18 0.09
N ARG A 259 15.52 4.75 -0.97
CA ARG A 259 15.16 6.09 -1.45
C ARG A 259 13.77 6.13 -2.08
N GLY A 260 13.38 5.07 -2.79
CA GLY A 260 12.02 4.91 -3.30
C GLY A 260 10.99 4.89 -2.17
N CYS A 261 11.25 4.15 -1.10
CA CYS A 261 10.41 4.10 0.10
C CYS A 261 10.30 5.48 0.76
N GLN A 262 11.41 6.19 0.92
CA GLN A 262 11.43 7.53 1.49
C GLN A 262 10.60 8.53 0.64
N ALA A 263 10.76 8.51 -0.68
CA ALA A 263 9.96 9.36 -1.57
C ALA A 263 8.46 9.04 -1.50
N ALA A 264 8.12 7.74 -1.42
CA ALA A 264 6.75 7.27 -1.27
C ALA A 264 6.13 7.73 0.06
N THR A 265 6.90 7.69 1.16
CA THR A 265 6.48 8.19 2.47
C THR A 265 6.13 9.68 2.40
N VAL A 266 7.02 10.50 1.85
CA VAL A 266 6.75 11.96 1.66
C VAL A 266 5.50 12.17 0.82
N TYR A 267 5.34 11.40 -0.27
CA TYR A 267 4.19 11.51 -1.16
C TYR A 267 2.86 11.19 -0.46
N SER A 268 2.86 10.27 0.51
CA SER A 268 1.68 9.92 1.30
C SER A 268 1.25 11.02 2.28
N GLN A 269 2.18 11.87 2.71
CA GLN A 269 2.01 12.85 3.78
C GLN A 269 1.61 14.24 3.28
N SER A 270 1.71 14.52 1.99
CA SER A 270 1.35 15.81 1.41
C SER A 270 0.77 15.67 0.01
N THR A 271 -0.18 16.54 -0.34
CA THR A 271 -0.69 16.68 -1.73
C THR A 271 -0.17 17.94 -2.41
N PHE A 272 0.65 18.74 -1.72
CA PHE A 272 1.24 19.96 -2.25
C PHE A 272 2.53 19.66 -3.00
N PRO A 273 2.63 19.96 -4.32
CA PRO A 273 3.79 19.60 -5.14
C PRO A 273 5.11 20.14 -4.59
N ASP A 274 5.16 21.40 -4.20
CA ASP A 274 6.38 22.05 -3.69
C ASP A 274 6.88 21.40 -2.39
N ASP A 275 5.98 20.99 -1.51
CA ASP A 275 6.32 20.28 -0.28
C ASP A 275 6.89 18.90 -0.59
N ILE A 276 6.28 18.17 -1.53
CA ILE A 276 6.75 16.85 -1.96
C ILE A 276 8.18 16.95 -2.52
N GLN A 277 8.41 17.87 -3.44
CA GLN A 277 9.74 18.03 -4.06
C GLN A 277 10.79 18.41 -3.02
N ARG A 278 10.51 19.41 -2.20
CA ARG A 278 11.42 19.86 -1.14
C ARG A 278 11.80 18.74 -0.18
N ASP A 279 10.83 17.99 0.29
CA ASP A 279 11.04 17.02 1.37
C ASP A 279 11.64 15.69 0.83
N VAL A 280 11.33 15.30 -0.41
CA VAL A 280 12.04 14.20 -1.09
C VAL A 280 13.51 14.56 -1.28
N GLN A 281 13.82 15.75 -1.80
CA GLN A 281 15.21 16.19 -2.02
C GLN A 281 15.99 16.33 -0.71
N ARG A 282 15.35 16.80 0.38
CA ARG A 282 15.97 16.80 1.71
C ARG A 282 16.34 15.40 2.19
N GLY A 283 15.44 14.44 2.04
CA GLY A 283 15.72 13.05 2.38
C GLY A 283 16.89 12.46 1.57
N PHE A 284 17.06 12.90 0.33
CA PHE A 284 18.15 12.43 -0.54
C PHE A 284 19.54 12.99 -0.15
N LEU A 285 19.59 14.00 0.73
CA LEU A 285 20.85 14.48 1.31
C LEU A 285 21.41 13.53 2.37
N LEU A 286 20.58 12.64 2.93
CA LEU A 286 21.03 11.63 3.89
C LEU A 286 21.88 10.57 3.18
N SER A 287 22.95 10.08 3.84
CA SER A 287 23.62 8.86 3.41
C SER A 287 22.68 7.65 3.57
N LEU A 288 22.98 6.55 2.91
CA LEU A 288 22.20 5.32 3.09
C LEU A 288 22.21 4.86 4.55
N ASP A 289 23.37 4.84 5.20
CA ASP A 289 23.50 4.45 6.61
C ASP A 289 22.67 5.35 7.54
N ALA A 290 22.66 6.66 7.27
CA ALA A 290 21.82 7.60 8.03
C ALA A 290 20.32 7.33 7.81
N LEU A 291 19.91 7.04 6.58
CA LEU A 291 18.53 6.69 6.25
C LEU A 291 18.12 5.38 6.94
N GLN A 292 18.96 4.36 6.91
CA GLN A 292 18.75 3.08 7.59
C GLN A 292 18.68 3.24 9.11
N SER A 293 19.49 4.12 9.69
CA SER A 293 19.50 4.38 11.14
C SER A 293 18.23 5.05 11.67
N LEU A 294 17.41 5.65 10.81
CA LEU A 294 16.11 6.19 11.21
C LEU A 294 15.14 5.08 11.66
N GLY A 295 15.36 3.86 11.18
CA GLY A 295 14.51 2.72 11.50
C GLY A 295 13.09 2.88 10.92
N GLY A 296 12.15 2.20 11.54
CA GLY A 296 10.71 2.21 11.18
C GLY A 296 10.06 0.86 11.44
N THR A 297 8.88 0.68 10.90
CA THR A 297 8.03 -0.49 11.14
C THR A 297 8.34 -1.58 10.12
N VAL A 298 8.78 -2.74 10.60
CA VAL A 298 8.99 -3.95 9.80
C VAL A 298 8.08 -5.05 10.32
N LEU A 299 7.02 -5.34 9.59
CA LEU A 299 6.08 -6.41 9.91
C LEU A 299 5.60 -7.08 8.61
N PRO A 300 6.38 -8.06 8.09
CA PRO A 300 6.06 -8.76 6.85
C PRO A 300 4.69 -9.42 6.88
N TRP A 301 4.05 -9.51 5.72
CA TRP A 301 2.70 -10.06 5.58
C TRP A 301 2.52 -11.42 6.23
N HIS A 302 3.49 -12.33 6.05
CA HIS A 302 3.40 -13.71 6.57
C HIS A 302 3.72 -13.85 8.07
N ASP A 303 4.25 -12.79 8.69
CA ASP A 303 4.46 -12.76 10.14
C ASP A 303 3.22 -12.27 10.89
N ARG A 304 2.37 -11.46 10.25
CA ARG A 304 1.20 -10.84 10.88
C ARG A 304 0.21 -11.85 11.50
N PRO A 305 -0.13 -12.98 10.85
CA PRO A 305 -1.04 -13.97 11.44
C PRO A 305 -0.52 -14.67 12.70
N ARG A 306 0.78 -14.54 12.98
CA ARG A 306 1.37 -15.08 14.23
C ARG A 306 0.91 -14.30 15.44
N TYR A 307 0.54 -13.04 15.27
CA TYR A 307 0.07 -12.15 16.32
C TYR A 307 -1.45 -12.13 16.38
N SER A 308 -1.99 -12.46 17.55
CA SER A 308 -3.43 -12.44 17.83
C SER A 308 -3.82 -11.12 18.45
N ILE A 309 -4.84 -10.46 17.88
CA ILE A 309 -5.39 -9.21 18.37
C ILE A 309 -6.75 -9.46 18.98
N TYR A 310 -6.89 -9.21 20.27
CA TYR A 310 -8.18 -9.20 20.96
C TYR A 310 -8.94 -7.94 20.56
N LEU A 311 -10.10 -8.07 19.93
CA LEU A 311 -10.94 -6.95 19.56
C LEU A 311 -11.96 -6.71 20.66
N ALA A 312 -11.67 -5.75 21.54
CA ALA A 312 -12.55 -5.32 22.63
C ALA A 312 -13.60 -4.33 22.13
N GLY A 313 -14.86 -4.56 22.43
CA GLY A 313 -15.95 -3.67 22.06
C GLY A 313 -17.32 -4.28 22.34
N PRO A 314 -18.41 -3.47 22.31
CA PRO A 314 -19.78 -3.96 22.55
C PRO A 314 -20.30 -4.74 21.34
N ASP A 315 -19.75 -5.95 21.11
CA ASP A 315 -20.03 -6.80 19.94
C ASP A 315 -21.37 -7.57 20.07
N LEU A 316 -22.32 -7.01 20.81
CA LEU A 316 -23.62 -7.60 21.06
C LEU A 316 -24.54 -7.50 19.84
N SER A 317 -25.42 -8.49 19.65
CA SER A 317 -26.30 -8.59 18.46
C SER A 317 -27.31 -7.46 18.36
N TYR A 318 -27.64 -6.79 19.47
CA TYR A 318 -28.60 -5.67 19.55
C TYR A 318 -27.94 -4.27 19.55
N VAL A 319 -26.62 -4.19 19.41
CA VAL A 319 -25.86 -2.93 19.35
C VAL A 319 -25.52 -2.61 17.92
N GLU A 320 -25.80 -1.38 17.47
CA GLU A 320 -25.28 -0.86 16.21
C GLU A 320 -23.83 -0.45 16.40
N LYS A 321 -22.91 -1.15 15.67
CA LYS A 321 -21.46 -1.05 15.87
C LYS A 321 -20.66 -0.96 14.57
N PRO A 322 -21.06 -0.09 13.61
CA PRO A 322 -20.36 -0.03 12.32
C PRO A 322 -18.87 0.32 12.47
N GLU A 323 -18.50 1.06 13.51
CA GLU A 323 -17.09 1.40 13.78
C GLU A 323 -16.27 0.19 14.26
N LEU A 324 -16.87 -0.67 15.08
CA LEU A 324 -16.24 -1.93 15.54
C LEU A 324 -16.06 -2.90 14.36
N ASP A 325 -17.09 -3.04 13.54
CA ASP A 325 -17.02 -3.91 12.35
C ASP A 325 -16.00 -3.38 11.34
N ARG A 326 -15.97 -2.06 11.13
CA ARG A 326 -14.94 -1.44 10.30
C ARG A 326 -13.53 -1.67 10.82
N ALA A 327 -13.32 -1.59 12.13
CA ALA A 327 -12.02 -1.90 12.75
C ALA A 327 -11.64 -3.36 12.53
N ALA A 328 -12.60 -4.30 12.72
CA ALA A 328 -12.37 -5.71 12.47
C ALA A 328 -11.98 -6.00 11.02
N ASP A 329 -12.70 -5.41 10.06
CA ASP A 329 -12.44 -5.58 8.63
C ASP A 329 -11.09 -4.98 8.23
N SER A 330 -10.72 -3.82 8.81
CA SER A 330 -9.43 -3.19 8.59
C SER A 330 -8.27 -4.06 9.09
N LEU A 331 -8.36 -4.60 10.30
CA LEU A 331 -7.35 -5.51 10.83
C LEU A 331 -7.22 -6.79 10.00
N LYS A 332 -8.34 -7.38 9.57
CA LYS A 332 -8.35 -8.56 8.70
C LYS A 332 -7.76 -8.27 7.30
N TYR A 333 -8.08 -7.11 6.73
CA TYR A 333 -7.49 -6.66 5.47
C TYR A 333 -5.97 -6.64 5.52
N HIS A 334 -5.42 -6.24 6.65
CA HIS A 334 -3.98 -6.23 6.90
C HIS A 334 -3.40 -7.58 7.35
N ASN A 335 -4.16 -8.67 7.21
CA ASN A 335 -3.75 -10.05 7.53
C ASN A 335 -3.49 -10.33 9.02
N PHE A 336 -4.10 -9.56 9.93
CA PHE A 336 -4.01 -9.84 11.36
C PHE A 336 -5.03 -10.91 11.80
N LYS A 337 -4.64 -11.72 12.80
CA LYS A 337 -5.53 -12.68 13.46
C LYS A 337 -6.37 -11.97 14.51
N VAL A 338 -7.60 -11.59 14.12
CA VAL A 338 -8.55 -10.88 15.01
C VAL A 338 -9.38 -11.88 15.78
N ARG A 339 -9.37 -11.79 17.12
CA ARG A 339 -10.12 -12.60 18.05
C ARG A 339 -11.27 -11.77 18.65
N ARG A 340 -12.51 -12.18 18.42
CA ARG A 340 -13.73 -11.50 18.91
C ARG A 340 -14.41 -12.37 19.96
N PRO A 341 -14.48 -11.95 21.24
CA PRO A 341 -15.00 -12.80 22.33
C PRO A 341 -16.39 -13.35 22.06
N ILE A 342 -17.31 -12.51 21.64
CA ILE A 342 -18.70 -12.94 21.39
C ILE A 342 -18.80 -13.94 20.23
N GLN A 343 -17.97 -13.81 19.20
CA GLN A 343 -17.96 -14.75 18.08
C GLN A 343 -17.34 -16.11 18.47
N GLU A 344 -16.36 -16.12 19.36
CA GLU A 344 -15.67 -17.34 19.78
C GLU A 344 -16.36 -18.02 20.98
N ASN A 345 -16.77 -17.24 21.97
CA ASN A 345 -17.33 -17.74 23.25
C ASN A 345 -18.87 -17.75 23.27
N GLY A 346 -19.49 -17.06 22.31
CA GLY A 346 -20.93 -16.89 22.22
C GLY A 346 -21.47 -15.72 23.03
N GLU A 347 -22.61 -15.18 22.60
CA GLU A 347 -23.32 -14.11 23.29
C GLU A 347 -24.11 -14.68 24.47
N LEU A 348 -23.90 -14.12 25.66
CA LEU A 348 -24.61 -14.53 26.86
C LEU A 348 -26.08 -14.06 26.81
N LYS A 349 -27.01 -15.00 26.71
CA LYS A 349 -28.44 -14.72 26.70
C LYS A 349 -28.97 -14.46 28.12
N ARG A 350 -29.82 -13.45 28.24
CA ARG A 350 -30.47 -13.12 29.54
C ARG A 350 -31.90 -13.70 29.62
N PRO A 351 -32.36 -14.16 30.80
CA PRO A 351 -31.63 -14.18 32.07
C PRO A 351 -30.53 -15.25 32.08
N ALA A 352 -29.36 -14.93 32.69
CA ALA A 352 -28.22 -15.82 32.80
C ALA A 352 -28.04 -16.26 34.24
N SER A 353 -27.63 -17.52 34.45
CA SER A 353 -27.26 -18.00 35.77
C SER A 353 -25.89 -17.45 36.22
N GLU A 354 -25.63 -17.44 37.53
CA GLU A 354 -24.32 -17.05 38.04
C GLU A 354 -23.19 -17.95 37.50
N ALA A 355 -23.46 -19.21 37.27
CA ALA A 355 -22.51 -20.13 36.68
C ALA A 355 -22.17 -19.75 35.23
N ASP A 356 -23.16 -19.32 34.42
CA ASP A 356 -22.95 -18.86 33.07
C ASP A 356 -22.17 -17.56 33.04
N LEU A 357 -22.46 -16.60 33.92
CA LEU A 357 -21.72 -15.36 34.08
C LEU A 357 -20.24 -15.63 34.39
N ARG A 358 -19.96 -16.50 35.37
CA ARG A 358 -18.59 -16.89 35.72
C ARG A 358 -17.86 -17.55 34.54
N ARG A 359 -18.55 -18.50 33.89
CA ARG A 359 -17.97 -19.22 32.73
C ARG A 359 -17.58 -18.24 31.61
N THR A 360 -18.47 -17.36 31.19
CA THR A 360 -18.18 -16.35 30.13
C THR A 360 -17.03 -15.47 30.55
N TYR A 361 -17.03 -14.94 31.77
CA TYR A 361 -15.93 -14.12 32.29
C TYR A 361 -14.57 -14.84 32.17
N TYR A 362 -14.49 -16.09 32.61
CA TYR A 362 -13.23 -16.84 32.55
C TYR A 362 -12.80 -17.14 31.10
N MET A 363 -13.73 -17.40 30.18
CA MET A 363 -13.44 -17.63 28.78
C MET A 363 -12.92 -16.35 28.11
N ASP A 364 -13.52 -15.20 28.40
CA ASP A 364 -13.07 -13.90 27.85
C ASP A 364 -11.70 -13.51 28.42
N CYS A 365 -11.46 -13.72 29.73
CA CYS A 365 -10.15 -13.52 30.35
C CYS A 365 -9.08 -14.43 29.74
N GLN A 366 -9.40 -15.69 29.49
CA GLN A 366 -8.48 -16.62 28.84
C GLN A 366 -8.15 -16.17 27.44
N LEU A 367 -9.16 -15.79 26.63
CA LEU A 367 -8.98 -15.28 25.28
C LEU A 367 -8.10 -14.03 25.27
N LEU A 368 -8.35 -13.08 26.17
CA LEU A 368 -7.54 -11.89 26.35
C LEU A 368 -6.08 -12.24 26.68
N ASN A 369 -5.87 -13.22 27.56
CA ASN A 369 -4.53 -13.66 27.95
C ASN A 369 -3.76 -14.31 26.79
N GLU A 370 -4.45 -15.02 25.88
CA GLU A 370 -3.87 -15.67 24.71
C GLU A 370 -3.48 -14.70 23.60
N CYS A 371 -4.02 -13.47 23.58
CA CYS A 371 -3.75 -12.48 22.56
C CYS A 371 -2.47 -11.67 22.85
N ASP A 372 -1.81 -11.21 21.79
CA ASP A 372 -0.57 -10.44 21.87
C ASP A 372 -0.81 -8.94 22.06
N ALA A 373 -1.93 -8.44 21.59
CA ALA A 373 -2.35 -7.04 21.68
C ALA A 373 -3.86 -6.92 21.82
N VAL A 374 -4.31 -5.76 22.27
CA VAL A 374 -5.74 -5.41 22.34
C VAL A 374 -6.02 -4.22 21.41
N PHE A 375 -7.00 -4.37 20.54
CA PHE A 375 -7.59 -3.28 19.78
C PHE A 375 -8.98 -3.01 20.36
N ALA A 376 -9.15 -1.86 21.02
CA ALA A 376 -10.37 -1.52 21.73
C ALA A 376 -11.19 -0.45 21.02
N VAL A 377 -12.50 -0.68 20.92
CA VAL A 377 -13.48 0.28 20.35
C VAL A 377 -14.59 0.51 21.38
N PRO A 378 -14.37 1.41 22.36
CA PRO A 378 -15.27 1.58 23.51
C PRO A 378 -16.49 2.43 23.17
N LEU A 379 -17.38 1.93 22.31
CA LEU A 379 -18.63 2.61 21.93
C LEU A 379 -19.57 2.72 23.14
N ASP A 380 -20.30 3.81 23.23
CA ASP A 380 -21.32 4.06 24.27
C ASP A 380 -20.76 3.91 25.70
N ARG A 381 -19.44 4.06 25.87
CA ARG A 381 -18.73 3.86 27.15
C ARG A 381 -18.98 2.49 27.74
N ASP A 382 -19.03 1.47 26.89
CA ASP A 382 -19.30 0.10 27.33
C ASP A 382 -18.39 -0.33 28.49
N PRO A 383 -18.95 -0.69 29.66
CA PRO A 383 -18.16 -1.00 30.83
C PRO A 383 -17.33 -2.29 30.66
N GLY A 384 -17.79 -3.25 29.83
CA GLY A 384 -17.05 -4.47 29.52
C GLY A 384 -15.74 -4.14 28.80
N THR A 385 -15.82 -3.36 27.74
CA THR A 385 -14.66 -2.88 26.97
C THR A 385 -13.66 -2.12 27.86
N LEU A 386 -14.15 -1.26 28.76
CA LEU A 386 -13.27 -0.51 29.67
C LEU A 386 -12.54 -1.42 30.69
N VAL A 387 -13.20 -2.48 31.17
CA VAL A 387 -12.58 -3.50 32.02
C VAL A 387 -11.51 -4.28 31.25
N GLU A 388 -11.78 -4.68 30.02
CA GLU A 388 -10.82 -5.39 29.14
C GLU A 388 -9.58 -4.53 28.84
N ILE A 389 -9.76 -3.22 28.59
CA ILE A 389 -8.66 -2.26 28.45
C ILE A 389 -7.79 -2.25 29.72
N GLY A 390 -8.41 -2.11 30.90
CA GLY A 390 -7.70 -2.08 32.16
C GLY A 390 -6.93 -3.37 32.46
N MET A 391 -7.55 -4.53 32.17
CA MET A 391 -6.89 -5.83 32.32
C MET A 391 -5.71 -6.00 31.39
N ALA A 392 -5.84 -5.59 30.12
CA ALA A 392 -4.75 -5.66 29.14
C ALA A 392 -3.56 -4.76 29.54
N ILE A 393 -3.83 -3.56 30.05
CA ILE A 393 -2.80 -2.65 30.59
C ILE A 393 -2.04 -3.31 31.75
N GLU A 394 -2.76 -3.91 32.71
CA GLU A 394 -2.14 -4.60 33.84
C GLU A 394 -1.31 -5.82 33.41
N MET A 395 -1.72 -6.51 32.35
CA MET A 395 -0.96 -7.60 31.74
C MET A 395 0.27 -7.13 30.93
N GLY A 396 0.50 -5.82 30.79
CA GLY A 396 1.60 -5.26 30.00
C GLY A 396 1.42 -5.44 28.49
N LYS A 397 0.20 -5.71 28.01
CA LYS A 397 -0.07 -5.85 26.58
C LYS A 397 -0.22 -4.49 25.91
N PRO A 398 0.21 -4.33 24.65
CA PRO A 398 -0.11 -3.14 23.87
C PRO A 398 -1.62 -2.97 23.74
N VAL A 399 -2.14 -1.79 24.11
CA VAL A 399 -3.56 -1.45 23.98
C VAL A 399 -3.68 -0.30 22.99
N ILE A 400 -4.39 -0.53 21.90
CA ILE A 400 -4.72 0.47 20.89
C ILE A 400 -6.20 0.80 21.02
N THR A 401 -6.52 2.02 21.45
CA THR A 401 -7.91 2.45 21.64
C THR A 401 -8.34 3.38 20.49
N TYR A 402 -9.26 2.88 19.70
CA TYR A 402 -9.97 3.63 18.66
C TYR A 402 -11.29 4.15 19.23
N ASP A 403 -11.36 5.45 19.53
CA ASP A 403 -12.55 6.12 20.09
C ASP A 403 -13.14 7.12 19.06
N PRO A 404 -13.82 6.63 17.99
CA PRO A 404 -14.32 7.46 16.89
C PRO A 404 -15.32 8.51 17.33
N ARG A 405 -16.07 8.26 18.39
CA ARG A 405 -17.08 9.16 18.93
C ARG A 405 -16.55 10.10 20.01
N GLN A 406 -15.28 9.90 20.42
CA GLN A 406 -14.58 10.68 21.45
C GLN A 406 -15.32 10.72 22.81
N GLU A 407 -15.88 9.59 23.20
CA GLU A 407 -16.72 9.43 24.41
C GLU A 407 -15.92 9.03 25.64
N ASN A 408 -14.69 8.51 25.47
CA ASN A 408 -13.90 7.87 26.52
C ASN A 408 -12.66 8.65 26.91
N LYS A 409 -12.78 9.96 27.11
CA LYS A 409 -11.66 10.86 27.48
C LYS A 409 -11.21 10.72 28.94
N ASN A 410 -11.40 9.54 29.55
CA ASN A 410 -10.92 9.28 30.90
C ASN A 410 -9.39 9.08 30.89
N THR A 411 -8.71 9.66 31.89
CA THR A 411 -7.23 9.60 31.99
C THR A 411 -6.70 8.16 31.96
N MET A 412 -7.37 7.22 32.63
CA MET A 412 -6.93 5.81 32.67
C MET A 412 -6.96 5.15 31.29
N VAL A 413 -7.94 5.50 30.45
CA VAL A 413 -8.05 4.98 29.08
C VAL A 413 -7.05 5.69 28.16
N VAL A 414 -7.02 7.03 28.19
CA VAL A 414 -6.20 7.84 27.28
C VAL A 414 -4.71 7.62 27.52
N VAL A 415 -4.26 7.66 28.78
CA VAL A 415 -2.84 7.55 29.15
C VAL A 415 -2.41 6.08 29.27
N GLY A 416 -3.32 5.19 29.65
CA GLY A 416 -3.03 3.77 29.77
C GLY A 416 -2.92 3.04 28.42
N SER A 417 -3.57 3.56 27.40
CA SER A 417 -3.43 3.01 26.04
C SER A 417 -2.07 3.36 25.44
N SER A 418 -1.46 2.42 24.72
CA SER A 418 -0.26 2.64 23.93
C SER A 418 -0.51 3.65 22.79
N VAL A 419 -1.73 3.59 22.23
CA VAL A 419 -2.26 4.56 21.27
C VAL A 419 -3.72 4.81 21.58
N TYR A 420 -4.12 6.08 21.64
CA TYR A 420 -5.51 6.51 21.77
C TYR A 420 -5.82 7.51 20.65
N SER A 421 -6.79 7.24 19.81
CA SER A 421 -7.18 8.12 18.71
C SER A 421 -8.64 7.94 18.29
N ALA A 422 -9.23 9.01 17.75
CA ALA A 422 -10.49 8.94 17.02
C ALA A 422 -10.29 8.60 15.53
N ASP A 423 -9.05 8.50 15.07
CA ASP A 423 -8.68 8.19 13.69
C ASP A 423 -8.19 6.75 13.58
N LEU A 424 -8.86 5.97 12.73
CA LEU A 424 -8.53 4.56 12.51
C LEU A 424 -7.15 4.40 11.83
N ASP A 425 -6.72 5.35 10.97
CA ASP A 425 -5.40 5.34 10.37
C ASP A 425 -4.30 5.38 11.43
N VAL A 426 -4.43 6.29 12.40
CA VAL A 426 -3.51 6.42 13.53
C VAL A 426 -3.49 5.15 14.39
N CYS A 427 -4.66 4.55 14.64
CA CYS A 427 -4.78 3.32 15.43
C CYS A 427 -4.15 2.12 14.70
N LEU A 428 -4.32 2.01 13.38
CA LEU A 428 -3.66 0.97 12.59
C LEU A 428 -2.14 1.15 12.59
N ASN A 429 -1.63 2.38 12.41
CA ASN A 429 -0.21 2.65 12.52
C ASN A 429 0.34 2.20 13.88
N GLY A 430 -0.36 2.53 14.97
CA GLY A 430 0.00 2.07 16.31
C GLY A 430 -0.03 0.55 16.48
N THR A 431 -0.95 -0.13 15.81
CA THR A 431 -1.02 -1.60 15.80
C THR A 431 0.22 -2.20 15.12
N PHE A 432 0.57 -1.69 13.94
CA PHE A 432 1.76 -2.14 13.23
C PHE A 432 3.05 -1.89 14.03
N ASP A 433 3.20 -0.70 14.62
CA ASP A 433 4.37 -0.36 15.43
C ASP A 433 4.48 -1.24 16.68
N ALA A 434 3.37 -1.50 17.38
CA ALA A 434 3.35 -2.34 18.57
C ALA A 434 3.75 -3.78 18.23
N LEU A 435 3.17 -4.36 17.18
CA LEU A 435 3.46 -5.74 16.79
C LEU A 435 4.85 -5.90 16.14
N ALA A 436 5.34 -4.86 15.44
CA ALA A 436 6.71 -4.86 14.94
C ALA A 436 7.75 -4.86 16.09
N LYS A 437 7.47 -4.16 17.20
CA LYS A 437 8.32 -4.21 18.41
C LYS A 437 8.33 -5.60 19.01
N LEU A 438 7.17 -6.25 19.15
CA LEU A 438 7.09 -7.64 19.64
C LEU A 438 7.84 -8.60 18.72
N ARG A 439 7.78 -8.39 17.40
CA ARG A 439 8.58 -9.16 16.44
C ARG A 439 10.08 -9.00 16.70
N ALA A 440 10.56 -7.78 16.87
CA ALA A 440 11.97 -7.49 17.10
C ALA A 440 12.48 -8.07 18.43
N GLU A 441 11.65 -8.10 19.48
CA GLU A 441 11.99 -8.68 20.78
C GLU A 441 12.04 -10.23 20.74
N SER A 442 11.40 -10.85 19.74
CA SER A 442 11.33 -12.31 19.59
C SER A 442 12.43 -12.89 18.68
N GLN A 443 13.21 -12.03 17.99
CA GLN A 443 14.34 -12.39 17.15
C GLN A 443 15.67 -12.33 17.90
#